data_d7403283d5d3f7d93d0deb016529500f
#
_entry.id   d7403283d5d3f7d93d0deb016529500f
#
_cell.length_a   1.000
_cell.length_b   1.000
_cell.length_c   1.000
_cell.angle_alpha   90.00
_cell.angle_beta   90.00
_cell.angle_gamma   90.00
#
_symmetry.space_group_name_H-M   'P 1'
#
loop_
_entity.id
_entity.type
_entity.pdbx_description
1 polymer ?
#
loop_
_entity_poly.entity_id
_entity_poly.type
_entity_poly.pdbx_seq_one_letter_code
_entity_poly.pdbx_strand_id
1 'polypeptide(L)'
;MSLVPYVVEQTSRGERSYDIFSRLLNDRIVMLSEEVNDATASLIVAQLLYLEAQDPDKDIQFYINSPGGSVTSGMAIYDTMQYIKPDVSTICIGMAASMGAFLLSSGAKGKRIALPNAEIMIHQPSGGSQGQCTDIQIQAEQILKIKNKLNKILAENTGKDIEKIAVDTERDNYMTAEEALEYGIIDKVIYKR
;
A
#
# COMPACT_ATOMS: atom_id res chain seq x y z
N MET A 1 15.67 18.39 -0.44
CA MET A 1 15.40 17.53 -1.63
C MET A 1 16.61 16.66 -1.86
N SER A 2 16.51 15.34 -1.72
CA SER A 2 17.59 14.43 -2.09
C SER A 2 17.72 14.43 -3.62
N LEU A 3 18.97 14.42 -4.12
CA LEU A 3 19.24 14.32 -5.55
C LEU A 3 18.78 12.95 -6.04
N VAL A 4 17.85 12.93 -6.99
CA VAL A 4 17.43 11.69 -7.67
C VAL A 4 18.49 11.36 -8.72
N PRO A 5 19.16 10.18 -8.65
CA PRO A 5 20.19 9.82 -9.61
C PRO A 5 19.60 9.53 -11.00
N TYR A 6 20.37 9.84 -12.04
CA TYR A 6 20.06 9.50 -13.42
C TYR A 6 20.86 8.29 -13.86
N VAL A 7 20.25 7.43 -14.66
CA VAL A 7 20.88 6.32 -15.35
C VAL A 7 20.80 6.51 -16.85
N VAL A 8 21.91 6.19 -17.55
CA VAL A 8 21.98 6.28 -19.02
C VAL A 8 22.01 4.85 -19.56
N GLU A 9 21.07 4.55 -20.45
CA GLU A 9 21.02 3.27 -21.17
C GLU A 9 21.39 3.47 -22.64
N GLN A 10 22.27 2.63 -23.14
CA GLN A 10 22.56 2.56 -24.56
C GLN A 10 21.54 1.63 -25.24
N THR A 11 20.83 2.17 -26.22
CA THR A 11 19.88 1.41 -27.04
C THR A 11 20.33 1.41 -28.49
N SER A 12 19.75 0.55 -29.33
CA SER A 12 19.99 0.53 -30.77
C SER A 12 19.64 1.86 -31.49
N ARG A 13 18.91 2.76 -30.79
CA ARG A 13 18.48 4.08 -31.30
C ARG A 13 19.24 5.26 -30.66
N GLY A 14 20.31 4.99 -29.90
CA GLY A 14 21.10 5.98 -29.17
C GLY A 14 20.96 5.86 -27.65
N GLU A 15 21.53 6.85 -26.95
CA GLU A 15 21.50 6.95 -25.49
C GLU A 15 20.15 7.50 -25.03
N ARG A 16 19.62 6.92 -23.93
CA ARG A 16 18.44 7.42 -23.21
C ARG A 16 18.79 7.61 -21.75
N SER A 17 18.46 8.78 -21.21
CA SER A 17 18.63 9.12 -19.80
C SER A 17 17.28 9.05 -19.09
N TYR A 18 17.25 8.37 -17.95
CA TYR A 18 16.10 8.26 -17.06
C TYR A 18 16.52 8.64 -15.64
N ASP A 19 15.64 9.28 -14.88
CA ASP A 19 15.79 9.22 -13.43
C ASP A 19 15.53 7.78 -12.94
N ILE A 20 16.02 7.44 -11.74
CA ILE A 20 15.95 6.05 -11.25
C ILE A 20 14.52 5.53 -11.11
N PHE A 21 13.57 6.37 -10.71
CA PHE A 21 12.17 5.95 -10.56
C PHE A 21 11.50 5.69 -11.91
N SER A 22 11.73 6.57 -12.89
CA SER A 22 11.26 6.35 -14.28
C SER A 22 11.89 5.09 -14.89
N ARG A 23 13.16 4.79 -14.54
CA ARG A 23 13.79 3.55 -14.99
C ARG A 23 13.15 2.31 -14.38
N LEU A 24 12.90 2.33 -13.06
CA LEU A 24 12.21 1.24 -12.36
C LEU A 24 10.78 1.03 -12.87
N LEU A 25 10.07 2.12 -13.19
CA LEU A 25 8.73 2.06 -13.75
C LEU A 25 8.68 1.29 -15.09
N ASN A 26 9.73 1.38 -15.93
CA ASN A 26 9.84 0.57 -17.13
C ASN A 26 9.89 -0.95 -16.84
N ASP A 27 10.39 -1.33 -15.67
CA ASP A 27 10.39 -2.71 -15.17
C ASP A 27 9.12 -3.04 -14.35
N ARG A 28 8.10 -2.19 -14.46
CA ARG A 28 6.79 -2.31 -13.78
C ARG A 28 6.88 -2.24 -12.25
N ILE A 29 7.87 -1.51 -11.72
CA ILE A 29 8.09 -1.30 -10.31
C ILE A 29 7.56 0.08 -9.92
N VAL A 30 6.63 0.11 -8.97
CA VAL A 30 6.06 1.30 -8.34
C VAL A 30 6.53 1.36 -6.89
N MET A 31 6.90 2.54 -6.40
CA MET A 31 7.42 2.74 -5.06
C MET A 31 6.52 3.65 -4.23
N LEU A 32 6.12 3.19 -3.04
CA LEU A 32 5.57 4.03 -1.97
C LEU A 32 6.60 4.07 -0.84
N SER A 33 7.42 5.14 -0.79
CA SER A 33 8.54 5.28 0.15
C SER A 33 8.36 6.44 1.13
N GLU A 34 7.13 6.90 1.33
CA GLU A 34 6.79 8.04 2.19
C GLU A 34 5.36 7.91 2.72
N GLU A 35 4.88 8.96 3.41
CA GLU A 35 3.52 9.03 3.90
C GLU A 35 2.49 9.01 2.76
N VAL A 36 1.36 8.31 2.98
CA VAL A 36 0.21 8.32 2.06
C VAL A 36 -0.53 9.63 2.18
N ASN A 37 -0.51 10.42 1.12
CA ASN A 37 -1.21 11.70 0.99
C ASN A 37 -1.74 11.88 -0.44
N ASP A 38 -2.41 12.99 -0.73
CA ASP A 38 -3.04 13.22 -2.03
C ASP A 38 -2.04 13.24 -3.18
N ALA A 39 -0.84 13.79 -2.96
CA ALA A 39 0.19 13.86 -3.98
C ALA A 39 0.78 12.48 -4.30
N THR A 40 1.16 11.72 -3.25
CA THR A 40 1.69 10.35 -3.42
C THR A 40 0.66 9.42 -4.01
N ALA A 41 -0.60 9.50 -3.58
CA ALA A 41 -1.68 8.70 -4.13
C ALA A 41 -1.93 9.00 -5.61
N SER A 42 -1.96 10.28 -5.99
CA SER A 42 -2.14 10.68 -7.40
C SER A 42 -1.02 10.15 -8.29
N LEU A 43 0.22 10.18 -7.82
CA LEU A 43 1.36 9.64 -8.57
C LEU A 43 1.28 8.12 -8.72
N ILE A 44 0.94 7.39 -7.65
CA ILE A 44 0.81 5.92 -7.69
C ILE A 44 -0.33 5.51 -8.60
N VAL A 45 -1.50 6.13 -8.48
CA VAL A 45 -2.66 5.89 -9.36
C VAL A 45 -2.29 6.10 -10.83
N ALA A 46 -1.62 7.21 -11.15
CA ALA A 46 -1.17 7.48 -12.52
C ALA A 46 -0.20 6.42 -13.05
N GLN A 47 0.74 5.95 -12.21
CA GLN A 47 1.68 4.89 -12.57
C GLN A 47 0.97 3.56 -12.80
N LEU A 48 0.02 3.18 -11.95
CA LEU A 48 -0.76 1.95 -12.10
C LEU A 48 -1.56 1.95 -13.42
N LEU A 49 -2.28 3.03 -13.72
CA LEU A 49 -3.03 3.19 -14.96
C LEU A 49 -2.12 3.20 -16.20
N TYR A 50 -0.97 3.85 -16.10
CA TYR A 50 0.03 3.84 -17.17
C TYR A 50 0.54 2.43 -17.47
N LEU A 51 0.87 1.66 -16.43
CA LEU A 51 1.38 0.29 -16.57
C LEU A 51 0.32 -0.66 -17.11
N GLU A 52 -0.95 -0.51 -16.70
CA GLU A 52 -2.06 -1.25 -17.33
C GLU A 52 -2.16 -0.96 -18.81
N ALA A 53 -2.11 0.31 -19.21
CA ALA A 53 -2.19 0.70 -20.62
C ALA A 53 -0.99 0.19 -21.46
N GLN A 54 0.18 -0.02 -20.83
CA GLN A 54 1.36 -0.57 -21.53
C GLN A 54 1.25 -2.08 -21.77
N ASP A 55 0.84 -2.85 -20.76
CA ASP A 55 0.68 -4.30 -20.85
C ASP A 55 -0.28 -4.78 -19.74
N PRO A 56 -1.54 -5.05 -20.07
CA PRO A 56 -2.56 -5.43 -19.10
C PRO A 56 -2.41 -6.87 -18.58
N ASP A 57 -1.52 -7.68 -19.15
CA ASP A 57 -1.37 -9.09 -18.81
C ASP A 57 -0.15 -9.37 -17.90
N LYS A 58 0.68 -8.34 -17.66
CA LYS A 58 1.86 -8.46 -16.79
C LYS A 58 1.63 -7.84 -15.41
N ASP A 59 2.07 -8.54 -14.39
CA ASP A 59 2.04 -8.08 -13.00
C ASP A 59 2.74 -6.73 -12.81
N ILE A 60 2.26 -5.98 -11.82
CA ILE A 60 2.91 -4.77 -11.31
C ILE A 60 3.51 -5.09 -9.94
N GLN A 61 4.75 -4.66 -9.69
CA GLN A 61 5.42 -4.81 -8.41
C GLN A 61 5.30 -3.50 -7.63
N PHE A 62 4.57 -3.52 -6.54
CA PHE A 62 4.33 -2.37 -5.69
C PHE A 62 5.11 -2.49 -4.38
N TYR A 63 6.25 -1.80 -4.29
CA TYR A 63 7.11 -1.75 -3.12
C TYR A 63 6.62 -0.73 -2.11
N ILE A 64 6.52 -1.14 -0.85
CA ILE A 64 5.96 -0.33 0.24
C ILE A 64 7.00 -0.20 1.36
N ASN A 65 7.35 1.06 1.69
CA ASN A 65 8.08 1.47 2.87
C ASN A 65 7.43 2.76 3.40
N SER A 66 6.32 2.61 4.12
CA SER A 66 5.45 3.74 4.47
C SER A 66 4.90 3.61 5.88
N PRO A 67 4.86 4.71 6.65
CA PRO A 67 4.19 4.77 7.94
C PRO A 67 2.66 4.81 7.83
N GLY A 68 2.11 4.83 6.62
CA GLY A 68 0.69 5.05 6.36
C GLY A 68 0.36 6.50 6.08
N GLY A 69 -0.82 6.97 6.48
CA GLY A 69 -1.27 8.35 6.29
C GLY A 69 -2.75 8.46 5.96
N SER A 70 -3.13 9.34 5.03
CA SER A 70 -4.52 9.65 4.67
C SER A 70 -5.28 8.40 4.19
N VAL A 71 -6.37 8.07 4.88
CA VAL A 71 -7.22 6.93 4.50
C VAL A 71 -7.87 7.16 3.14
N THR A 72 -8.36 8.37 2.86
CA THR A 72 -9.01 8.69 1.58
C THR A 72 -8.04 8.51 0.41
N SER A 73 -6.82 9.03 0.56
CA SER A 73 -5.76 8.90 -0.46
C SER A 73 -5.32 7.44 -0.63
N GLY A 74 -5.21 6.68 0.48
CA GLY A 74 -4.92 5.26 0.42
C GLY A 74 -6.03 4.43 -0.22
N MET A 75 -7.30 4.79 -0.01
CA MET A 75 -8.42 4.13 -0.68
C MET A 75 -8.42 4.39 -2.20
N ALA A 76 -7.95 5.55 -2.66
CA ALA A 76 -7.79 5.79 -4.10
C ALA A 76 -6.75 4.84 -4.73
N ILE A 77 -5.64 4.58 -4.02
CA ILE A 77 -4.65 3.58 -4.45
C ILE A 77 -5.28 2.18 -4.44
N TYR A 78 -5.92 1.79 -3.33
CA TYR A 78 -6.57 0.50 -3.17
C TYR A 78 -7.58 0.23 -4.28
N ASP A 79 -8.54 1.14 -4.48
CA ASP A 79 -9.58 0.97 -5.50
C ASP A 79 -8.96 0.85 -6.90
N THR A 80 -7.89 1.59 -7.19
CA THR A 80 -7.16 1.47 -8.46
C THR A 80 -6.47 0.11 -8.60
N MET A 81 -5.80 -0.39 -7.55
CA MET A 81 -5.20 -1.74 -7.54
C MET A 81 -6.23 -2.84 -7.85
N GLN A 82 -7.47 -2.69 -7.33
CA GLN A 82 -8.56 -3.65 -7.57
C GLN A 82 -9.24 -3.45 -8.94
N TYR A 83 -9.19 -2.24 -9.49
CA TYR A 83 -9.88 -1.88 -10.73
C TYR A 83 -9.11 -2.29 -11.98
N ILE A 84 -7.78 -2.18 -11.96
CA ILE A 84 -6.92 -2.49 -13.12
C ILE A 84 -6.85 -3.99 -13.37
N LYS A 85 -6.60 -4.39 -14.62
CA LYS A 85 -6.51 -5.80 -15.01
C LYS A 85 -5.25 -6.52 -14.51
N PRO A 86 -4.04 -5.89 -14.51
CA PRO A 86 -2.84 -6.54 -13.98
C PRO A 86 -2.96 -6.88 -12.50
N ASP A 87 -2.43 -8.04 -12.11
CA ASP A 87 -2.22 -8.32 -10.69
C ASP A 87 -1.17 -7.37 -10.11
N VAL A 88 -1.48 -6.81 -8.93
CA VAL A 88 -0.53 -5.99 -8.18
C VAL A 88 0.10 -6.85 -7.09
N SER A 89 1.38 -7.19 -7.27
CA SER A 89 2.19 -7.83 -6.23
C SER A 89 2.70 -6.77 -5.26
N THR A 90 2.38 -6.90 -3.98
CA THR A 90 2.82 -5.96 -2.94
C THR A 90 4.04 -6.48 -2.19
N ILE A 91 5.05 -5.63 -1.98
CA ILE A 91 6.31 -6.02 -1.36
C ILE A 91 6.67 -5.02 -0.24
N CYS A 92 6.65 -5.46 1.01
CA CYS A 92 7.11 -4.63 2.13
C CYS A 92 8.62 -4.67 2.24
N ILE A 93 9.24 -3.48 2.22
CA ILE A 93 10.65 -3.25 2.53
C ILE A 93 10.74 -2.22 3.68
N GLY A 94 11.43 -2.55 4.76
CA GLY A 94 11.52 -1.68 5.94
C GLY A 94 10.23 -1.70 6.75
N MET A 95 9.24 -0.88 6.39
CA MET A 95 8.00 -0.77 7.16
C MET A 95 6.75 -0.67 6.27
N ALA A 96 5.67 -1.32 6.71
CA ALA A 96 4.33 -1.05 6.23
C ALA A 96 3.40 -0.86 7.45
N ALA A 97 3.09 0.39 7.79
CA ALA A 97 2.27 0.69 8.94
C ALA A 97 0.94 1.33 8.53
N SER A 98 -0.13 1.09 9.32
CA SER A 98 -1.43 1.74 9.14
C SER A 98 -1.96 1.56 7.71
N MET A 99 -2.17 2.66 6.98
CA MET A 99 -2.59 2.61 5.58
C MET A 99 -1.59 1.87 4.68
N GLY A 100 -0.28 1.86 5.02
CA GLY A 100 0.74 1.08 4.34
C GLY A 100 0.52 -0.43 4.49
N ALA A 101 0.19 -0.91 5.70
CA ALA A 101 -0.16 -2.31 5.97
C ALA A 101 -1.46 -2.72 5.28
N PHE A 102 -2.44 -1.81 5.24
CA PHE A 102 -3.68 -2.02 4.51
C PHE A 102 -3.40 -2.26 3.01
N LEU A 103 -2.62 -1.39 2.37
CA LEU A 103 -2.22 -1.54 0.97
C LEU A 103 -1.40 -2.81 0.73
N LEU A 104 -0.49 -3.16 1.66
CA LEU A 104 0.28 -4.40 1.59
C LEU A 104 -0.63 -5.63 1.56
N SER A 105 -1.63 -5.67 2.44
CA SER A 105 -2.61 -6.78 2.52
C SER A 105 -3.52 -6.87 1.29
N SER A 106 -3.60 -5.79 0.51
CA SER A 106 -4.52 -5.64 -0.62
C SER A 106 -3.93 -6.04 -1.97
N GLY A 107 -2.69 -6.54 -1.99
CA GLY A 107 -2.08 -7.15 -3.17
C GLY A 107 -2.79 -8.41 -3.62
N ALA A 108 -2.52 -8.84 -4.86
CA ALA A 108 -3.07 -10.06 -5.42
C ALA A 108 -2.72 -11.28 -4.55
N LYS A 109 -3.70 -12.17 -4.33
CA LYS A 109 -3.54 -13.33 -3.45
C LYS A 109 -2.40 -14.24 -3.93
N GLY A 110 -1.52 -14.63 -3.01
CA GLY A 110 -0.29 -15.38 -3.31
C GLY A 110 0.89 -14.50 -3.73
N LYS A 111 0.70 -13.17 -3.89
CA LYS A 111 1.69 -12.20 -4.36
C LYS A 111 1.97 -11.06 -3.36
N ARG A 112 1.56 -11.24 -2.10
CA ARG A 112 1.84 -10.29 -1.00
C ARG A 112 3.08 -10.76 -0.26
N ILE A 113 4.09 -9.90 -0.18
CA ILE A 113 5.45 -10.29 0.18
C ILE A 113 6.00 -9.33 1.23
N ALA A 114 6.84 -9.82 2.13
CA ALA A 114 7.72 -8.98 2.94
C ALA A 114 9.17 -9.49 2.89
N LEU A 115 10.12 -8.58 3.06
CA LEU A 115 11.50 -8.93 3.36
C LEU A 115 11.64 -9.28 4.86
N PRO A 116 12.63 -10.10 5.25
CA PRO A 116 12.65 -10.73 6.58
C PRO A 116 12.78 -9.76 7.77
N ASN A 117 13.28 -8.56 7.54
CA ASN A 117 13.40 -7.53 8.58
C ASN A 117 12.35 -6.43 8.45
N ALA A 118 11.32 -6.64 7.64
CA ALA A 118 10.22 -5.70 7.52
C ALA A 118 9.33 -5.74 8.76
N GLU A 119 8.87 -4.56 9.17
CA GLU A 119 7.91 -4.38 10.25
C GLU A 119 6.54 -4.01 9.69
N ILE A 120 5.52 -4.68 10.14
CA ILE A 120 4.14 -4.43 9.72
C ILE A 120 3.32 -4.00 10.94
N MET A 121 2.50 -2.94 10.81
CA MET A 121 1.66 -2.48 11.90
C MET A 121 0.25 -2.18 11.40
N ILE A 122 -0.72 -2.74 12.09
CA ILE A 122 -2.14 -2.47 11.88
C ILE A 122 -2.75 -1.76 13.08
N HIS A 123 -3.67 -0.85 12.83
CA HIS A 123 -4.47 -0.17 13.85
C HIS A 123 -5.72 0.47 13.23
N GLN A 124 -6.64 0.93 14.10
CA GLN A 124 -7.84 1.65 13.67
C GLN A 124 -7.50 3.04 13.11
N PRO A 125 -8.36 3.62 12.24
CA PRO A 125 -8.15 4.98 11.78
C PRO A 125 -8.22 5.97 12.95
N SER A 126 -7.35 6.96 12.94
CA SER A 126 -7.40 8.10 13.85
C SER A 126 -8.05 9.29 13.16
N GLY A 127 -8.68 10.14 13.92
CA GLY A 127 -9.26 11.39 13.42
C GLY A 127 -9.71 12.27 14.57
N GLY A 128 -10.03 13.51 14.26
CA GLY A 128 -10.55 14.48 15.22
C GLY A 128 -11.43 15.50 14.55
N SER A 129 -12.25 16.17 15.34
CA SER A 129 -13.10 17.26 14.85
C SER A 129 -13.23 18.33 15.92
N GLN A 130 -13.37 19.56 15.48
CA GLN A 130 -13.66 20.73 16.32
C GLN A 130 -14.77 21.53 15.64
N GLY A 131 -15.71 22.04 16.42
CA GLY A 131 -16.82 22.81 15.90
C GLY A 131 -18.09 22.65 16.74
N GLN A 132 -19.26 22.82 16.11
CA GLN A 132 -20.55 22.63 16.77
C GLN A 132 -20.80 21.15 17.08
N CYS A 133 -21.63 20.88 18.10
CA CYS A 133 -21.91 19.52 18.55
C CYS A 133 -22.34 18.58 17.40
N THR A 134 -23.26 19.03 16.54
CA THR A 134 -23.74 18.26 15.41
C THR A 134 -22.62 17.94 14.40
N ASP A 135 -21.71 18.89 14.13
CA ASP A 135 -20.59 18.68 13.22
C ASP A 135 -19.62 17.64 13.76
N ILE A 136 -19.36 17.69 15.08
CA ILE A 136 -18.51 16.69 15.77
C ILE A 136 -19.15 15.30 15.68
N GLN A 137 -20.46 15.20 15.87
CA GLN A 137 -21.20 13.94 15.77
C GLN A 137 -21.12 13.36 14.34
N ILE A 138 -21.33 14.18 13.31
CA ILE A 138 -21.22 13.76 11.90
C ILE A 138 -19.82 13.20 11.61
N GLN A 139 -18.76 13.86 12.09
CA GLN A 139 -17.38 13.40 11.90
C GLN A 139 -17.10 12.10 12.65
N ALA A 140 -17.58 11.97 13.88
CA ALA A 140 -17.43 10.72 14.65
C ALA A 140 -18.13 9.54 13.95
N GLU A 141 -19.34 9.73 13.45
CA GLU A 141 -20.06 8.71 12.68
C GLU A 141 -19.31 8.33 11.39
N GLN A 142 -18.71 9.32 10.71
CA GLN A 142 -17.92 9.07 9.50
C GLN A 142 -16.66 8.24 9.80
N ILE A 143 -15.95 8.55 10.89
CA ILE A 143 -14.77 7.78 11.31
C ILE A 143 -15.16 6.33 11.63
N LEU A 144 -16.29 6.11 12.30
CA LEU A 144 -16.81 4.76 12.57
C LEU A 144 -17.16 3.99 11.28
N LYS A 145 -17.75 4.64 10.30
CA LYS A 145 -18.02 4.03 8.97
C LYS A 145 -16.72 3.62 8.28
N ILE A 146 -15.70 4.49 8.33
CA ILE A 146 -14.36 4.20 7.79
C ILE A 146 -13.72 3.02 8.51
N LYS A 147 -13.71 3.01 9.84
CA LYS A 147 -13.21 1.89 10.66
C LYS A 147 -13.84 0.57 10.24
N ASN A 148 -15.16 0.52 10.15
CA ASN A 148 -15.88 -0.69 9.77
C ASN A 148 -15.55 -1.13 8.32
N LYS A 149 -15.43 -0.18 7.38
CA LYS A 149 -15.03 -0.49 5.99
C LYS A 149 -13.63 -1.10 5.92
N LEU A 150 -12.66 -0.48 6.60
CA LEU A 150 -11.27 -0.97 6.63
C LEU A 150 -11.17 -2.34 7.27
N ASN A 151 -11.83 -2.55 8.41
CA ASN A 151 -11.85 -3.85 9.11
C ASN A 151 -12.45 -4.96 8.23
N LYS A 152 -13.53 -4.66 7.50
CA LYS A 152 -14.14 -5.63 6.59
C LYS A 152 -13.17 -6.06 5.48
N ILE A 153 -12.52 -5.09 4.82
CA ILE A 153 -11.56 -5.39 3.76
C ILE A 153 -10.35 -6.15 4.32
N LEU A 154 -9.85 -5.75 5.51
CA LEU A 154 -8.73 -6.44 6.14
C LEU A 154 -9.09 -7.88 6.53
N ALA A 155 -10.32 -8.14 6.99
CA ALA A 155 -10.84 -9.48 7.27
C ALA A 155 -10.88 -10.33 5.98
N GLU A 156 -11.39 -9.79 4.88
CA GLU A 156 -11.42 -10.44 3.57
C GLU A 156 -10.01 -10.78 3.06
N ASN A 157 -9.06 -9.84 3.21
CA ASN A 157 -7.68 -9.99 2.75
C ASN A 157 -6.91 -11.05 3.58
N THR A 158 -7.10 -11.06 4.91
CA THR A 158 -6.36 -11.94 5.83
C THR A 158 -7.03 -13.29 6.07
N GLY A 159 -8.34 -13.40 5.78
CA GLY A 159 -9.14 -14.58 6.10
C GLY A 159 -9.48 -14.71 7.59
N LYS A 160 -9.28 -13.67 8.39
CA LYS A 160 -9.64 -13.61 9.81
C LYS A 160 -11.10 -13.17 9.98
N ASP A 161 -11.70 -13.56 11.09
CA ASP A 161 -13.02 -13.07 11.47
C ASP A 161 -12.99 -11.56 11.74
N ILE A 162 -14.05 -10.85 11.38
CA ILE A 162 -14.13 -9.40 11.50
C ILE A 162 -14.03 -8.93 12.96
N GLU A 163 -14.55 -9.72 13.90
CA GLU A 163 -14.45 -9.48 15.34
C GLU A 163 -12.99 -9.55 15.81
N LYS A 164 -12.23 -10.52 15.28
CA LYS A 164 -10.78 -10.64 15.56
C LYS A 164 -10.03 -9.42 15.03
N ILE A 165 -10.30 -9.02 13.79
CA ILE A 165 -9.71 -7.80 13.19
C ILE A 165 -10.04 -6.56 14.04
N ALA A 166 -11.30 -6.42 14.48
CA ALA A 166 -11.72 -5.27 15.29
C ALA A 166 -10.96 -5.17 16.62
N VAL A 167 -10.67 -6.30 17.26
CA VAL A 167 -9.86 -6.38 18.49
C VAL A 167 -8.39 -6.07 18.21
N ASP A 168 -7.82 -6.69 17.17
CA ASP A 168 -6.39 -6.60 16.86
C ASP A 168 -5.98 -5.22 16.31
N THR A 169 -6.92 -4.47 15.72
CA THR A 169 -6.70 -3.11 15.23
C THR A 169 -7.10 -2.02 16.23
N GLU A 170 -7.57 -2.37 17.44
CA GLU A 170 -8.01 -1.37 18.43
C GLU A 170 -6.87 -0.46 18.91
N ARG A 171 -5.64 -0.98 18.94
CA ARG A 171 -4.39 -0.26 19.20
C ARG A 171 -3.32 -0.72 18.22
N ASP A 172 -2.17 -0.03 18.24
CA ASP A 172 -1.02 -0.39 17.43
C ASP A 172 -0.63 -1.85 17.68
N ASN A 173 -0.71 -2.64 16.63
CA ASN A 173 -0.38 -4.06 16.63
C ASN A 173 0.77 -4.29 15.64
N TYR A 174 1.99 -4.35 16.18
CA TYR A 174 3.21 -4.55 15.42
C TYR A 174 3.46 -6.03 15.19
N MET A 175 3.92 -6.36 14.01
CA MET A 175 4.24 -7.73 13.56
C MET A 175 5.56 -7.73 12.80
N THR A 176 6.38 -8.74 13.08
CA THR A 176 7.48 -9.13 12.19
C THR A 176 6.94 -9.65 10.86
N ALA A 177 7.81 -9.86 9.88
CA ALA A 177 7.42 -10.44 8.60
C ALA A 177 6.79 -11.84 8.77
N GLU A 178 7.35 -12.67 9.67
CA GLU A 178 6.85 -14.01 9.97
C GLU A 178 5.47 -13.97 10.64
N GLU A 179 5.28 -13.10 11.63
CA GLU A 179 3.98 -12.91 12.29
C GLU A 179 2.93 -12.38 11.32
N ALA A 180 3.30 -11.47 10.40
CA ALA A 180 2.39 -10.98 9.35
C ALA A 180 2.01 -12.06 8.33
N LEU A 181 2.90 -13.02 8.06
CA LEU A 181 2.61 -14.22 7.27
C LEU A 181 1.59 -15.12 7.98
N GLU A 182 1.80 -15.42 9.26
CA GLU A 182 0.88 -16.23 10.07
C GLU A 182 -0.47 -15.55 10.27
N TYR A 183 -0.45 -14.22 10.35
CA TYR A 183 -1.67 -13.41 10.45
C TYR A 183 -2.47 -13.41 9.14
N GLY A 184 -1.81 -13.55 7.99
CA GLY A 184 -2.42 -13.56 6.67
C GLY A 184 -2.39 -12.19 5.95
N ILE A 185 -1.64 -11.22 6.46
CA ILE A 185 -1.42 -9.92 5.79
C ILE A 185 -0.59 -10.12 4.53
N ILE A 186 0.39 -11.02 4.58
CA ILE A 186 1.23 -11.40 3.46
C ILE A 186 1.14 -12.90 3.16
N ASP A 187 1.66 -13.30 2.02
CA ASP A 187 1.66 -14.69 1.56
C ASP A 187 3.05 -15.34 1.63
N LYS A 188 4.13 -14.52 1.68
CA LYS A 188 5.51 -15.01 1.66
C LYS A 188 6.47 -14.05 2.37
N VAL A 189 7.49 -14.61 3.02
CA VAL A 189 8.71 -13.92 3.40
C VAL A 189 9.82 -14.34 2.44
N ILE A 190 10.52 -13.39 1.80
CA ILE A 190 11.55 -13.67 0.78
C ILE A 190 12.91 -13.20 1.29
N TYR A 191 13.84 -14.13 1.44
CA TYR A 191 15.21 -13.89 1.89
C TYR A 191 16.19 -13.61 0.74
N LYS A 192 15.90 -14.14 -0.44
CA LYS A 192 16.67 -13.94 -1.68
C LYS A 192 15.76 -13.95 -2.89
N ARG A 193 16.12 -13.11 -3.85
CA ARG A 193 15.46 -13.04 -5.16
C ARG A 193 15.94 -14.15 -6.08
#